data_bd01effa609943a7d4206584cfc30df3
#
_entry.id   bd01effa609943a7d4206584cfc30df3
#
_cell.length_a   1.000
_cell.length_b   1.000
_cell.length_c   1.000
_cell.angle_alpha   90.00
_cell.angle_beta   90.00
_cell.angle_gamma   90.00
#
_symmetry.space_group_name_H-M   'P 1'
#
loop_
_entity.id
_entity.type
_entity.pdbx_description
1 polymer ?
#
loop_
_entity_poly.entity_id
_entity_poly.type
_entity_poly.pdbx_seq_one_letter_code
_entity_poly.pdbx_strand_id
1 'polypeptide(L)'
;NPALSKYQNGTKCLPITQKWYLVYRNYQNDPLFGGKAKCGKFSSLGPEEDGSFAMKVQFRHWAITVLSTPRPSEGYDVDNTQYYRVVGRKGSMMVYIAYDDCTTCLVFRNPYVSENACTLLQPENGLGDTPMCCKFIFDLLCGTGPKYYTYDESTCSKPHIKWRPWWFREYYP
;
A
#
# COMPACT_ATOMS: atom_id res chain seq x y z
N ASN A 1 -16.10 11.42 1.71
CA ASN A 1 -17.41 11.57 2.31
C ASN A 1 -17.28 11.49 3.83
N PRO A 2 -17.38 12.62 4.58
CA PRO A 2 -17.21 12.66 6.05
C PRO A 2 -18.16 11.73 6.82
N ALA A 3 -19.34 11.40 6.27
CA ALA A 3 -20.25 10.43 6.89
C ALA A 3 -19.64 9.01 6.99
N LEU A 4 -18.57 8.73 6.24
CA LEU A 4 -17.83 7.47 6.27
C LEU A 4 -16.52 7.57 7.07
N SER A 5 -16.29 8.67 7.79
CA SER A 5 -15.02 8.97 8.49
C SER A 5 -14.52 7.82 9.40
N LYS A 6 -15.46 7.08 10.03
CA LYS A 6 -15.11 5.93 10.87
C LYS A 6 -14.36 4.81 10.15
N TYR A 7 -14.48 4.73 8.81
CA TYR A 7 -13.77 3.78 7.94
C TYR A 7 -12.66 4.44 7.12
N GLN A 8 -12.36 5.71 7.40
CA GLN A 8 -11.39 6.50 6.65
C GLN A 8 -10.29 7.08 7.55
N ASN A 9 -10.21 6.63 8.80
CA ASN A 9 -9.22 7.10 9.77
C ASN A 9 -7.95 6.25 9.69
N GLY A 10 -6.91 6.76 9.02
CA GLY A 10 -5.63 6.08 8.84
C GLY A 10 -4.79 5.92 10.10
N THR A 11 -4.94 6.82 11.05
CA THR A 11 -4.21 6.73 12.32
C THR A 11 -4.70 5.56 13.17
N LYS A 12 -6.01 5.24 13.10
CA LYS A 12 -6.61 4.15 13.86
C LYS A 12 -5.93 2.79 13.61
N CYS A 13 -5.43 2.57 12.40
CA CYS A 13 -4.86 1.29 11.97
C CYS A 13 -3.32 1.28 11.99
N LEU A 14 -2.69 2.33 12.49
CA LEU A 14 -1.24 2.46 12.61
C LEU A 14 -0.78 2.33 14.08
N PRO A 15 0.41 1.74 14.32
CA PRO A 15 1.23 1.02 13.33
C PRO A 15 0.60 -0.30 12.93
N ILE A 16 0.77 -0.69 11.67
CA ILE A 16 0.25 -1.99 11.20
C ILE A 16 0.97 -3.13 11.92
N THR A 17 0.21 -4.09 12.44
CA THR A 17 0.72 -5.20 13.26
C THR A 17 1.10 -6.44 12.45
N GLN A 18 0.69 -6.51 11.20
CA GLN A 18 1.03 -7.57 10.25
C GLN A 18 1.34 -6.97 8.88
N LYS A 19 1.87 -7.77 7.97
CA LYS A 19 2.10 -7.31 6.60
C LYS A 19 0.77 -7.15 5.86
N TRP A 20 0.73 -6.12 5.01
CA TRP A 20 -0.37 -5.87 4.09
C TRP A 20 0.11 -6.00 2.67
N TYR A 21 -0.64 -6.71 1.85
CA TYR A 21 -0.28 -7.00 0.47
C TYR A 21 -1.17 -6.23 -0.49
N LEU A 22 -0.54 -5.65 -1.50
CA LEU A 22 -1.22 -5.04 -2.64
C LEU A 22 -1.80 -6.15 -3.51
N VAL A 23 -3.13 -6.30 -3.49
CA VAL A 23 -3.81 -7.42 -4.16
C VAL A 23 -4.13 -7.07 -5.60
N TYR A 24 -4.81 -5.95 -5.82
CA TYR A 24 -5.08 -5.41 -7.15
C TYR A 24 -5.28 -3.91 -7.13
N ARG A 25 -5.30 -3.32 -8.33
CA ARG A 25 -5.55 -1.92 -8.57
C ARG A 25 -6.30 -1.76 -9.90
N ASN A 26 -6.98 -0.62 -10.12
CA ASN A 26 -7.68 -0.34 -11.36
C ASN A 26 -6.82 0.40 -12.42
N TYR A 27 -5.52 0.47 -12.21
CA TYR A 27 -4.54 1.06 -13.13
C TYR A 27 -3.33 0.13 -13.32
N GLN A 28 -2.69 0.19 -14.49
CA GLN A 28 -1.65 -0.77 -14.86
C GLN A 28 -0.26 -0.40 -14.34
N ASN A 29 0.07 0.89 -14.37
CA ASN A 29 1.40 1.39 -14.04
C ASN A 29 1.32 2.44 -12.93
N ASP A 30 2.11 2.26 -11.86
CA ASP A 30 2.23 3.22 -10.78
C ASP A 30 3.52 4.04 -10.97
N PRO A 31 3.45 5.35 -11.22
CA PRO A 31 4.62 6.15 -11.53
C PRO A 31 5.60 6.29 -10.36
N LEU A 32 5.12 6.11 -9.13
CA LEU A 32 5.91 6.36 -7.92
C LEU A 32 6.10 5.11 -7.05
N PHE A 33 5.14 4.15 -7.13
CA PHE A 33 5.06 3.03 -6.21
C PHE A 33 5.11 1.68 -6.94
N GLY A 34 6.27 1.36 -7.47
CA GLY A 34 6.55 0.05 -8.02
C GLY A 34 6.32 -0.13 -9.52
N GLY A 35 5.81 0.85 -10.23
CA GLY A 35 5.56 0.71 -11.67
C GLY A 35 4.57 -0.42 -11.96
N LYS A 36 4.99 -1.41 -12.76
CA LYS A 36 4.26 -2.65 -13.05
C LYS A 36 4.64 -3.81 -12.11
N ALA A 37 5.42 -3.53 -11.05
CA ALA A 37 5.89 -4.58 -10.15
C ALA A 37 4.74 -5.31 -9.46
N LYS A 38 4.94 -6.60 -9.26
CA LYS A 38 4.06 -7.49 -8.50
C LYS A 38 4.59 -7.75 -7.10
N CYS A 39 3.78 -8.37 -6.27
CA CYS A 39 4.11 -8.80 -4.91
C CYS A 39 4.48 -7.63 -3.98
N GLY A 40 3.81 -6.49 -4.16
CA GLY A 40 3.95 -5.36 -3.26
C GLY A 40 3.42 -5.68 -1.87
N LYS A 41 4.23 -5.44 -0.83
CA LYS A 41 3.80 -5.61 0.56
C LYS A 41 4.36 -4.53 1.46
N PHE A 42 3.58 -4.17 2.44
CA PHE A 42 3.86 -3.16 3.45
C PHE A 42 4.09 -3.83 4.80
N SER A 43 5.09 -3.39 5.53
CA SER A 43 5.34 -3.77 6.93
C SER A 43 5.75 -2.55 7.74
N SER A 44 5.31 -2.49 9.00
CA SER A 44 5.71 -1.41 9.90
C SER A 44 7.18 -1.56 10.30
N LEU A 45 7.87 -0.42 10.41
CA LEU A 45 9.18 -0.29 11.04
C LEU A 45 9.08 0.45 12.38
N GLY A 46 7.92 1.05 12.67
CA GLY A 46 7.61 1.75 13.90
C GLY A 46 7.23 3.22 13.70
N PRO A 47 6.81 3.89 14.79
CA PRO A 47 6.61 5.32 14.80
C PRO A 47 7.96 6.07 14.84
N GLU A 48 7.98 7.27 14.26
CA GLU A 48 9.10 8.20 14.29
C GLU A 48 8.80 9.35 15.27
N GLU A 49 9.84 10.05 15.70
CA GLU A 49 9.73 11.17 16.66
C GLU A 49 8.90 12.36 16.12
N ASP A 50 8.83 12.54 14.81
CA ASP A 50 8.05 13.59 14.14
C ASP A 50 6.55 13.25 13.99
N GLY A 51 6.10 12.12 14.55
CA GLY A 51 4.73 11.63 14.46
C GLY A 51 4.39 10.94 13.14
N SER A 52 5.38 10.72 12.27
CA SER A 52 5.22 9.85 11.11
C SER A 52 5.40 8.37 11.49
N PHE A 53 5.04 7.49 10.57
CA PHE A 53 5.20 6.04 10.72
C PHE A 53 6.13 5.52 9.64
N ALA A 54 7.26 4.96 10.04
CA ALA A 54 8.16 4.33 9.09
C ALA A 54 7.62 2.99 8.63
N MET A 55 7.59 2.79 7.32
CA MET A 55 7.15 1.55 6.70
C MET A 55 8.12 1.08 5.64
N LYS A 56 8.35 -0.24 5.60
CA LYS A 56 9.03 -0.89 4.51
C LYS A 56 8.00 -1.30 3.46
N VAL A 57 8.20 -0.84 2.23
CA VAL A 57 7.45 -1.32 1.07
C VAL A 57 8.36 -2.19 0.25
N GLN A 58 8.03 -3.44 0.15
CA GLN A 58 8.84 -4.46 -0.52
C GLN A 58 8.10 -4.99 -1.75
N PHE A 59 8.81 -5.02 -2.85
CA PHE A 59 8.43 -5.71 -4.07
C PHE A 59 9.32 -6.94 -4.26
N ARG A 60 9.09 -7.68 -5.32
CA ARG A 60 9.78 -8.94 -5.53
C ARG A 60 11.32 -8.84 -5.46
N HIS A 61 11.91 -7.80 -6.04
CA HIS A 61 13.37 -7.67 -6.21
C HIS A 61 14.00 -6.49 -5.48
N TRP A 62 13.20 -5.61 -4.88
CA TRP A 62 13.67 -4.40 -4.22
C TRP A 62 12.69 -3.95 -3.13
N ALA A 63 13.16 -3.08 -2.27
CA ALA A 63 12.37 -2.46 -1.23
C ALA A 63 12.73 -0.99 -1.08
N ILE A 64 11.78 -0.21 -0.58
CA ILE A 64 11.98 1.18 -0.16
C ILE A 64 11.46 1.35 1.26
N THR A 65 12.02 2.34 1.95
CA THR A 65 11.45 2.84 3.21
C THR A 65 10.66 4.10 2.89
N VAL A 66 9.44 4.15 3.40
CA VAL A 66 8.58 5.32 3.30
C VAL A 66 8.19 5.80 4.68
N LEU A 67 8.08 7.11 4.84
CA LEU A 67 7.49 7.74 6.02
C LEU A 67 6.07 8.12 5.68
N SER A 68 5.11 7.61 6.43
CA SER A 68 3.69 7.89 6.30
C SER A 68 3.28 8.89 7.36
N THR A 69 2.77 10.04 6.96
CA THR A 69 2.25 11.07 7.86
C THR A 69 0.75 11.20 7.64
N PRO A 70 -0.07 10.67 8.56
CA PRO A 70 -1.52 10.86 8.52
C PRO A 70 -1.90 12.33 8.66
N ARG A 71 -2.93 12.77 7.94
CA ARG A 71 -3.47 14.13 8.00
C ARG A 71 -4.97 14.13 7.68
N PRO A 72 -5.75 15.03 8.27
CA PRO A 72 -7.12 15.27 7.82
C PRO A 72 -7.12 16.08 6.51
N SER A 73 -8.05 15.79 5.61
CA SER A 73 -8.36 16.66 4.49
C SER A 73 -9.50 17.64 4.89
N GLU A 74 -9.74 18.63 4.04
CA GLU A 74 -10.80 19.60 4.25
C GLU A 74 -12.15 18.93 4.55
N GLY A 75 -12.82 19.38 5.61
CA GLY A 75 -14.11 18.85 6.05
C GLY A 75 -14.07 17.54 6.84
N TYR A 76 -12.87 17.02 7.16
CA TYR A 76 -12.70 15.84 7.99
C TYR A 76 -12.10 16.17 9.35
N ASP A 77 -12.60 15.51 10.37
CA ASP A 77 -12.10 15.53 11.75
C ASP A 77 -11.22 14.34 12.09
N VAL A 78 -10.95 13.46 11.11
CA VAL A 78 -10.07 12.29 11.20
C VAL A 78 -8.99 12.33 10.11
N ASP A 79 -7.89 11.63 10.32
CA ASP A 79 -6.78 11.54 9.38
C ASP A 79 -7.13 10.63 8.20
N ASN A 80 -7.87 11.15 7.25
CA ASN A 80 -8.36 10.42 6.07
C ASN A 80 -7.41 10.45 4.87
N THR A 81 -6.24 11.09 5.04
CA THR A 81 -5.16 11.10 4.05
C THR A 81 -3.85 10.61 4.65
N GLN A 82 -2.97 10.12 3.80
CA GLN A 82 -1.59 9.79 4.16
C GLN A 82 -0.62 10.43 3.17
N TYR A 83 0.35 11.15 3.71
CA TYR A 83 1.47 11.70 2.95
C TYR A 83 2.66 10.75 3.06
N TYR A 84 3.04 10.17 1.93
CA TYR A 84 4.18 9.28 1.82
C TYR A 84 5.40 10.02 1.32
N ARG A 85 6.50 9.93 2.06
CA ARG A 85 7.83 10.40 1.66
C ARG A 85 8.77 9.21 1.58
N VAL A 86 9.34 8.97 0.41
CA VAL A 86 10.36 7.92 0.22
C VAL A 86 11.69 8.41 0.80
N VAL A 87 12.27 7.63 1.70
CA VAL A 87 13.58 7.98 2.29
C VAL A 87 14.65 8.03 1.20
N GLY A 88 15.43 9.11 1.19
CA GLY A 88 16.47 9.36 0.18
C GLY A 88 15.96 9.93 -1.15
N ARG A 89 14.66 10.24 -1.28
CA ARG A 89 14.11 10.92 -2.46
C ARG A 89 13.46 12.25 -2.10
N LYS A 90 13.46 13.18 -3.03
CA LYS A 90 12.73 14.46 -2.89
C LYS A 90 11.26 14.26 -3.24
N GLY A 91 10.40 15.06 -2.60
CA GLY A 91 8.97 15.07 -2.84
C GLY A 91 8.19 14.09 -1.94
N SER A 92 6.90 14.26 -1.95
CA SER A 92 5.93 13.42 -1.26
C SER A 92 4.75 13.13 -2.19
N MET A 93 4.03 12.07 -1.91
CA MET A 93 2.78 11.74 -2.56
C MET A 93 1.67 11.66 -1.52
N MET A 94 0.49 12.09 -1.88
CA MET A 94 -0.69 12.00 -1.04
C MET A 94 -1.62 10.92 -1.57
N VAL A 95 -2.18 10.13 -0.65
CA VAL A 95 -3.25 9.18 -0.92
C VAL A 95 -4.42 9.45 0.01
N TYR A 96 -5.64 9.15 -0.43
CA TYR A 96 -6.82 9.15 0.43
C TYR A 96 -7.14 7.73 0.88
N ILE A 97 -7.53 7.59 2.13
CA ILE A 97 -8.13 6.36 2.63
C ILE A 97 -9.59 6.38 2.21
N ALA A 98 -9.92 5.59 1.20
CA ALA A 98 -11.29 5.43 0.75
C ALA A 98 -12.08 4.50 1.69
N TYR A 99 -11.41 3.45 2.19
CA TYR A 99 -11.95 2.52 3.20
C TYR A 99 -10.81 1.81 3.92
N ASP A 100 -10.94 1.65 5.24
CA ASP A 100 -10.05 0.85 6.07
C ASP A 100 -10.80 0.34 7.30
N ASP A 101 -10.89 -0.99 7.49
CA ASP A 101 -11.45 -1.62 8.67
C ASP A 101 -10.38 -2.16 9.62
N CYS A 102 -9.11 -1.96 9.30
CA CYS A 102 -7.91 -2.43 10.01
C CYS A 102 -7.70 -3.96 10.01
N THR A 103 -8.62 -4.75 9.46
CA THR A 103 -8.62 -6.21 9.64
C THR A 103 -8.81 -7.00 8.36
N THR A 104 -9.55 -6.47 7.41
CA THR A 104 -9.99 -7.24 6.24
C THR A 104 -9.44 -6.65 4.94
N CYS A 105 -9.63 -5.37 4.72
CA CYS A 105 -9.08 -4.69 3.56
C CYS A 105 -8.91 -3.17 3.76
N LEU A 106 -8.00 -2.63 2.99
CA LEU A 106 -7.72 -1.21 2.88
C LEU A 106 -7.81 -0.81 1.40
N VAL A 107 -8.58 0.24 1.12
CA VAL A 107 -8.69 0.82 -0.22
C VAL A 107 -8.12 2.22 -0.19
N PHE A 108 -7.07 2.44 -0.95
CA PHE A 108 -6.51 3.76 -1.21
C PHE A 108 -7.03 4.34 -2.52
N ARG A 109 -7.29 5.64 -2.53
CA ARG A 109 -7.40 6.44 -3.74
C ARG A 109 -6.09 7.18 -3.97
N ASN A 110 -5.54 7.10 -5.18
CA ASN A 110 -4.20 7.54 -5.54
C ASN A 110 -4.23 8.68 -6.56
N PRO A 111 -4.53 9.92 -6.15
CA PRO A 111 -4.69 11.06 -7.08
C PRO A 111 -3.41 11.39 -7.85
N TYR A 112 -2.24 11.00 -7.35
CA TYR A 112 -0.97 11.15 -8.06
C TYR A 112 -0.87 10.28 -9.33
N VAL A 113 -1.72 9.27 -9.49
CA VAL A 113 -1.84 8.46 -10.71
C VAL A 113 -2.93 9.02 -11.60
N SER A 114 -4.15 9.10 -11.07
CA SER A 114 -5.30 9.72 -11.70
C SER A 114 -6.43 9.89 -10.67
N GLU A 115 -7.41 10.72 -10.96
CA GLU A 115 -8.53 11.03 -10.06
C GLU A 115 -9.26 9.77 -9.55
N ASN A 116 -9.41 8.76 -10.41
CA ASN A 116 -10.13 7.52 -10.09
C ASN A 116 -9.22 6.32 -9.82
N ALA A 117 -7.91 6.55 -9.69
CA ALA A 117 -6.96 5.46 -9.41
C ALA A 117 -7.12 4.95 -7.99
N CYS A 118 -7.30 3.64 -7.86
CA CYS A 118 -7.44 2.97 -6.57
C CYS A 118 -6.61 1.70 -6.48
N THR A 119 -6.22 1.40 -5.24
CA THR A 119 -5.49 0.18 -4.88
C THR A 119 -6.19 -0.51 -3.72
N LEU A 120 -6.36 -1.83 -3.79
CA LEU A 120 -6.84 -2.66 -2.69
C LEU A 120 -5.68 -3.44 -2.07
N LEU A 121 -5.60 -3.35 -0.75
CA LEU A 121 -4.67 -4.12 0.06
C LEU A 121 -5.43 -5.07 0.99
N GLN A 122 -4.80 -6.21 1.30
CA GLN A 122 -5.28 -7.16 2.31
C GLN A 122 -4.16 -7.53 3.28
N PRO A 123 -4.51 -7.83 4.54
CA PRO A 123 -3.56 -8.32 5.51
C PRO A 123 -3.10 -9.75 5.18
N GLU A 124 -1.92 -10.13 5.65
CA GLU A 124 -1.28 -11.43 5.38
C GLU A 124 -2.18 -12.62 5.75
N ASN A 125 -2.92 -12.52 6.86
CA ASN A 125 -3.83 -13.56 7.32
C ASN A 125 -5.15 -13.65 6.54
N GLY A 126 -5.43 -12.69 5.65
CA GLY A 126 -6.62 -12.64 4.80
C GLY A 126 -6.34 -12.85 3.31
N LEU A 127 -5.11 -13.26 2.96
CA LEU A 127 -4.73 -13.52 1.56
C LEU A 127 -5.39 -14.81 1.04
N GLY A 128 -5.56 -14.86 -0.28
CA GLY A 128 -6.20 -15.95 -0.99
C GLY A 128 -7.44 -15.46 -1.71
N ASP A 129 -8.61 -15.63 -1.13
CA ASP A 129 -9.84 -15.10 -1.73
C ASP A 129 -10.21 -13.74 -1.12
N THR A 130 -10.22 -12.70 -1.95
CA THR A 130 -10.65 -11.37 -1.52
C THR A 130 -12.12 -11.40 -1.10
N PRO A 131 -12.45 -11.01 0.15
CA PRO A 131 -13.83 -11.01 0.63
C PRO A 131 -14.77 -10.21 -0.27
N MET A 132 -16.00 -10.70 -0.42
CA MET A 132 -17.00 -10.07 -1.29
C MET A 132 -17.29 -8.61 -0.88
N CYS A 133 -17.29 -8.32 0.43
CA CYS A 133 -17.45 -6.95 0.94
C CYS A 133 -16.33 -6.02 0.44
N CYS A 134 -15.08 -6.47 0.40
CA CYS A 134 -13.94 -5.70 -0.09
C CYS A 134 -14.02 -5.46 -1.61
N LYS A 135 -14.44 -6.49 -2.37
CA LYS A 135 -14.71 -6.36 -3.82
C LYS A 135 -15.80 -5.33 -4.08
N PHE A 136 -16.91 -5.43 -3.34
CA PHE A 136 -18.05 -4.50 -3.46
C PHE A 136 -17.65 -3.07 -3.11
N ILE A 137 -16.95 -2.86 -1.98
CA ILE A 137 -16.50 -1.52 -1.56
C ILE A 137 -15.55 -0.92 -2.59
N PHE A 138 -14.62 -1.71 -3.11
CA PHE A 138 -13.72 -1.25 -4.16
C PHE A 138 -14.51 -0.82 -5.40
N ASP A 139 -15.44 -1.63 -5.88
CA ASP A 139 -16.25 -1.32 -7.07
C ASP A 139 -17.15 -0.10 -6.86
N LEU A 140 -17.70 0.06 -5.66
CA LEU A 140 -18.52 1.22 -5.29
C LEU A 140 -17.73 2.53 -5.28
N LEU A 141 -16.51 2.51 -4.74
CA LEU A 141 -15.70 3.72 -4.53
C LEU A 141 -14.76 4.04 -5.70
N CYS A 142 -14.40 3.03 -6.51
CA CYS A 142 -13.35 3.12 -7.51
C CYS A 142 -13.81 2.73 -8.93
N GLY A 143 -15.08 2.30 -9.07
CA GLY A 143 -15.67 1.87 -10.32
C GLY A 143 -15.40 0.40 -10.65
N THR A 144 -16.24 -0.14 -11.56
CA THR A 144 -16.24 -1.55 -11.98
C THR A 144 -15.31 -1.85 -13.15
N GLY A 145 -14.39 -0.94 -13.48
CA GLY A 145 -13.44 -1.07 -14.58
C GLY A 145 -12.45 -2.24 -14.41
N PRO A 146 -11.48 -2.36 -15.32
CA PRO A 146 -10.48 -3.43 -15.28
C PRO A 146 -9.70 -3.45 -13.95
N LYS A 147 -9.43 -4.66 -13.44
CA LYS A 147 -8.59 -4.89 -12.26
C LYS A 147 -7.27 -5.54 -12.66
N TYR A 148 -6.17 -4.95 -12.25
CA TYR A 148 -4.81 -5.44 -12.50
C TYR A 148 -4.30 -6.11 -11.21
N TYR A 149 -4.33 -7.44 -11.19
CA TYR A 149 -3.88 -8.24 -10.06
C TYR A 149 -2.36 -8.18 -9.94
N THR A 150 -1.90 -7.77 -8.76
CA THR A 150 -0.47 -7.62 -8.43
C THR A 150 -0.01 -8.65 -7.41
N TYR A 151 -0.93 -9.34 -6.74
CA TYR A 151 -0.65 -10.48 -5.89
C TYR A 151 -1.12 -11.77 -6.58
N ASP A 152 -0.27 -12.77 -6.53
CA ASP A 152 -0.54 -14.15 -6.92
C ASP A 152 0.27 -15.06 -6.00
N GLU A 153 -0.41 -15.97 -5.30
CA GLU A 153 0.22 -16.80 -4.28
C GLU A 153 1.37 -17.64 -4.85
N SER A 154 1.17 -18.24 -6.01
CA SER A 154 2.17 -19.10 -6.66
C SER A 154 3.46 -18.35 -7.00
N THR A 155 3.35 -17.04 -7.22
CA THR A 155 4.46 -16.16 -7.60
C THR A 155 5.02 -15.41 -6.40
N CYS A 156 4.17 -14.94 -5.47
CA CYS A 156 4.57 -14.02 -4.40
C CYS A 156 5.00 -14.73 -3.10
N SER A 157 4.55 -15.96 -2.87
CA SER A 157 4.92 -16.76 -1.70
C SER A 157 6.31 -17.40 -1.80
N LYS A 158 6.83 -17.56 -3.01
CA LYS A 158 8.16 -18.19 -3.22
C LYS A 158 9.27 -17.28 -2.71
N PRO A 159 10.11 -17.74 -1.77
CA PRO A 159 11.29 -16.99 -1.37
C PRO A 159 12.20 -16.83 -2.59
N HIS A 160 12.56 -15.59 -2.92
CA HIS A 160 13.60 -15.32 -3.91
C HIS A 160 14.96 -15.61 -3.30
N ILE A 161 15.40 -16.84 -3.38
CA ILE A 161 16.80 -17.17 -3.22
C ILE A 161 17.48 -16.66 -4.50
N LYS A 162 17.98 -15.42 -4.45
CA LYS A 162 19.06 -15.06 -5.37
C LYS A 162 20.27 -15.85 -4.92
N TRP A 163 20.48 -17.00 -5.53
CA TRP A 163 21.80 -17.61 -5.58
C TRP A 163 22.72 -16.61 -6.29
N ARG A 164 23.39 -15.75 -5.52
CA ARG A 164 24.59 -15.08 -6.01
C ARG A 164 25.72 -16.05 -5.76
N PRO A 165 26.40 -16.55 -6.80
CA PRO A 165 27.61 -17.33 -6.64
C PRO A 165 28.57 -16.51 -5.75
N TRP A 166 29.21 -17.15 -4.81
CA TRP A 166 30.13 -16.55 -3.83
C TRP A 166 31.25 -15.69 -4.47
N TRP A 167 31.64 -15.97 -5.72
CA TRP A 167 32.61 -15.22 -6.51
C TRP A 167 32.11 -13.85 -7.05
N PHE A 168 30.83 -13.52 -6.96
CA PHE A 168 30.28 -12.24 -7.40
C PHE A 168 30.58 -11.08 -6.42
N ARG A 169 31.19 -11.37 -5.26
CA ARG A 169 31.57 -10.36 -4.26
C ARG A 169 32.89 -9.64 -4.54
N GLU A 170 33.71 -10.17 -5.46
CA GLU A 170 35.09 -9.65 -5.66
C GLU A 170 35.25 -8.64 -6.79
N TYR A 171 34.21 -8.33 -7.57
CA TYR A 171 34.36 -7.50 -8.77
C TYR A 171 33.61 -6.14 -8.76
N TYR A 172 32.96 -5.72 -7.67
CA TYR A 172 32.42 -4.35 -7.54
C TYR A 172 32.59 -3.87 -6.09
N PRO A 173 33.48 -2.84 -5.88
CA PRO A 173 33.61 -2.16 -4.61
C PRO A 173 32.40 -1.29 -4.30
#